data_6b1cd9d4076cc5d812765b2fe39e117f
#
_entry.id   6b1cd9d4076cc5d812765b2fe39e117f
#
_cell.length_a   1.000
_cell.length_b   1.000
_cell.length_c   1.000
_cell.angle_alpha   90.00
_cell.angle_beta   90.00
_cell.angle_gamma   90.00
#
_symmetry.space_group_name_H-M   'P 1'
#
loop_
_entity.id
_entity.type
_entity.pdbx_description
1 polymer ?
#
loop_
_entity_poly.entity_id
_entity_poly.type
_entity_poly.pdbx_seq_one_letter_code
_entity_poly.pdbx_strand_id
1 'polypeptide(L)'
;MKKYLSLLLALALVCSLAACGNNAATNNDPTPPTVSDPVDTPDTSDEPEETPDASQPEETPSESDDAIGILVAYFTYGENAPLADGVDASGSASIQYRADGSITGNTGIVADMIAEATGGQLFSILTAEQYPDSYNATIDAGQAEKNNGTLPELSSHIENLEDYDTIFLGFPNWWYGMPMAIYSFLDEYDFSGKTIVPFVTSGGSGFSNAISEIENAEPGATVLEGLSIGGGSAASAQDDVADWLADLGLAG
;
A
#
# COMPACT_ATOMS: atom_id res chain seq x y z
N MET A 1 -23.14 41.95 -32.23
CA MET A 1 -23.44 43.33 -31.71
C MET A 1 -23.56 43.22 -30.20
N LYS A 2 -22.61 43.88 -29.51
CA LYS A 2 -22.73 44.51 -28.17
C LYS A 2 -23.11 43.60 -27.00
N LYS A 3 -22.49 43.59 -25.82
CA LYS A 3 -21.50 44.48 -25.17
C LYS A 3 -20.97 43.78 -23.90
N TYR A 4 -19.73 44.03 -23.59
CA TYR A 4 -19.00 43.80 -22.35
C TYR A 4 -19.73 44.37 -21.12
N LEU A 5 -19.58 43.73 -19.98
CA LEU A 5 -19.51 44.43 -18.72
C LEU A 5 -18.60 43.69 -17.73
N SER A 6 -17.42 44.25 -17.60
CA SER A 6 -16.47 44.02 -16.52
C SER A 6 -17.02 44.60 -15.22
N LEU A 7 -16.89 43.91 -14.11
CA LEU A 7 -16.87 44.57 -12.81
C LEU A 7 -15.75 43.98 -11.95
N LEU A 8 -14.67 44.75 -11.85
CA LEU A 8 -13.63 44.71 -10.85
C LEU A 8 -14.21 45.12 -9.50
N LEU A 9 -13.97 44.41 -8.45
CA LEU A 9 -13.96 45.02 -7.12
C LEU A 9 -12.76 44.46 -6.33
N ALA A 10 -11.89 45.40 -6.02
CA ALA A 10 -10.65 45.24 -5.28
C ALA A 10 -10.87 45.48 -3.78
N LEU A 11 -10.01 44.87 -2.99
CA LEU A 11 -9.35 45.39 -1.79
C LEU A 11 -10.12 45.46 -0.46
N ALA A 12 -9.68 44.71 0.54
CA ALA A 12 -9.27 45.30 1.81
C ALA A 12 -8.38 44.34 2.62
N LEU A 13 -7.13 44.73 2.71
CA LEU A 13 -6.11 44.25 3.63
C LEU A 13 -6.40 44.87 5.01
N VAL A 14 -6.46 44.06 6.08
CA VAL A 14 -6.31 44.59 7.45
C VAL A 14 -5.31 43.68 8.19
N CYS A 15 -4.11 44.25 8.34
CA CYS A 15 -3.10 43.81 9.32
C CYS A 15 -3.53 44.28 10.71
N SER A 16 -3.44 43.41 11.70
CA SER A 16 -3.25 43.85 13.09
C SER A 16 -2.25 42.98 13.81
N LEU A 17 -1.10 43.55 14.07
CA LEU A 17 -0.09 43.14 15.03
C LEU A 17 -0.49 43.60 16.44
N ALA A 18 -0.29 42.76 17.44
CA ALA A 18 0.11 43.10 18.82
C ALA A 18 0.39 41.78 19.52
N ALA A 19 1.53 41.46 19.92
CA ALA A 19 2.53 41.96 20.90
C ALA A 19 2.50 41.15 22.20
N CYS A 20 3.62 40.45 22.41
CA CYS A 20 4.38 40.16 23.66
C CYS A 20 3.66 39.94 24.96
N GLY A 21 3.99 38.83 25.61
CA GLY A 21 3.85 38.62 27.05
C GLY A 21 4.76 37.49 27.50
N ASN A 22 5.95 37.88 27.92
CA ASN A 22 6.99 37.10 28.56
C ASN A 22 6.60 36.84 30.01
N ASN A 23 6.70 35.62 30.54
CA ASN A 23 7.08 35.45 31.91
C ASN A 23 7.77 34.12 32.19
N ALA A 24 8.87 34.25 32.90
CA ALA A 24 9.87 33.27 33.20
C ALA A 24 9.57 32.50 34.49
N ALA A 25 10.16 31.32 34.56
CA ALA A 25 10.78 30.64 35.71
C ALA A 25 9.92 30.21 36.93
N THR A 26 9.98 28.95 37.24
CA THR A 26 10.66 28.48 38.48
C THR A 26 10.97 26.99 38.42
N ASN A 27 12.23 26.70 38.67
CA ASN A 27 12.80 25.40 38.97
C ASN A 27 12.16 24.81 40.25
N ASN A 28 11.99 23.48 40.28
CA ASN A 28 12.26 22.70 41.48
C ASN A 28 12.52 21.25 41.11
N ASP A 29 13.79 20.92 41.15
CA ASP A 29 14.34 19.58 41.33
C ASP A 29 14.27 19.27 42.87
N PRO A 30 14.03 18.04 43.27
CA PRO A 30 15.03 17.40 44.10
C PRO A 30 15.33 15.93 43.76
N THR A 31 16.61 15.68 43.77
CA THR A 31 17.39 14.46 43.71
C THR A 31 17.09 13.48 44.89
N PRO A 32 17.56 12.20 44.79
CA PRO A 32 17.05 11.02 45.50
C PRO A 32 17.76 10.74 46.81
N PRO A 33 17.36 9.71 47.57
CA PRO A 33 18.31 9.07 48.47
C PRO A 33 18.68 7.63 48.08
N THR A 34 19.94 7.43 48.18
CA THR A 34 20.76 6.22 48.11
C THR A 34 20.70 5.42 49.44
N VAL A 35 21.22 4.15 49.36
CA VAL A 35 21.82 3.30 50.45
C VAL A 35 20.84 2.34 51.12
N SER A 36 21.11 1.02 51.27
CA SER A 36 22.29 0.23 51.50
C SER A 36 21.98 -1.26 51.36
N ASP A 37 22.98 -2.04 50.93
CA ASP A 37 23.15 -3.46 51.25
C ASP A 37 23.47 -3.67 52.74
N PRO A 38 23.37 -4.87 53.35
CA PRO A 38 24.39 -5.92 53.12
C PRO A 38 23.97 -7.39 53.21
N VAL A 39 24.70 -8.25 52.50
CA VAL A 39 25.47 -9.46 52.93
C VAL A 39 24.79 -10.46 53.87
N ASP A 40 24.66 -11.72 53.42
CA ASP A 40 25.33 -12.90 54.01
C ASP A 40 25.09 -14.18 53.15
N THR A 41 26.18 -14.82 52.78
CA THR A 41 26.35 -16.26 52.51
C THR A 41 26.89 -16.91 53.81
N PRO A 42 26.99 -18.24 54.01
CA PRO A 42 27.04 -19.39 53.12
C PRO A 42 26.26 -20.64 53.61
N ASP A 43 26.19 -21.72 52.88
CA ASP A 43 26.78 -23.04 53.19
C ASP A 43 26.24 -24.21 52.34
N THR A 44 27.10 -24.83 51.68
CA THR A 44 27.61 -26.21 51.46
C THR A 44 26.64 -27.40 51.34
N SER A 45 27.00 -28.21 50.29
CA SER A 45 26.99 -29.66 50.09
C SER A 45 25.65 -30.29 49.71
N ASP A 46 25.58 -31.11 48.67
CA ASP A 46 26.27 -32.35 48.34
C ASP A 46 25.94 -32.76 46.89
N GLU A 47 26.94 -33.21 46.20
CA GLU A 47 26.90 -33.95 44.91
C GLU A 47 26.49 -35.40 45.19
N PRO A 48 25.82 -36.09 44.25
CA PRO A 48 26.57 -37.11 43.51
C PRO A 48 26.38 -37.11 42.00
N GLU A 49 27.50 -37.41 41.35
CA GLU A 49 27.67 -37.80 39.94
C GLU A 49 26.65 -38.83 39.47
N GLU A 50 26.07 -38.63 38.30
CA GLU A 50 25.82 -39.73 37.38
C GLU A 50 26.12 -39.27 35.93
N THR A 51 26.88 -40.14 35.26
CA THR A 51 27.51 -40.09 33.96
C THR A 51 26.52 -40.10 32.78
N PRO A 52 26.98 -39.74 31.57
CA PRO A 52 26.15 -39.27 30.47
C PRO A 52 25.56 -40.44 29.67
N ASP A 53 24.29 -40.34 29.32
CA ASP A 53 23.75 -41.12 28.22
C ASP A 53 23.64 -40.21 26.99
N ALA A 54 24.42 -40.65 26.00
CA ALA A 54 24.48 -40.08 24.67
C ALA A 54 23.26 -40.51 23.87
N SER A 55 22.57 -39.59 23.29
CA SER A 55 21.92 -39.62 21.97
C SER A 55 20.74 -38.68 21.92
N GLN A 56 21.05 -37.39 21.78
CA GLN A 56 20.12 -36.47 21.16
C GLN A 56 20.55 -36.31 19.71
N PRO A 57 19.68 -36.58 18.73
CA PRO A 57 19.98 -36.17 17.35
C PRO A 57 20.11 -34.66 17.33
N GLU A 58 21.25 -34.15 16.89
CA GLU A 58 21.38 -32.76 16.44
C GLU A 58 20.31 -32.57 15.39
N GLU A 59 19.25 -31.84 15.76
CA GLU A 59 18.40 -31.18 14.78
C GLU A 59 19.31 -30.18 14.09
N THR A 60 19.78 -30.55 12.91
CA THR A 60 20.30 -29.61 11.93
C THR A 60 19.26 -28.51 11.78
N PRO A 61 19.62 -27.23 11.95
CA PRO A 61 18.72 -26.18 11.52
C PRO A 61 18.44 -26.43 10.04
N SER A 62 17.19 -26.72 9.74
CA SER A 62 16.69 -26.62 8.38
C SER A 62 17.00 -25.18 8.00
N GLU A 63 17.98 -24.99 7.11
CA GLU A 63 18.04 -23.78 6.31
C GLU A 63 16.71 -23.79 5.54
N SER A 64 15.69 -23.11 6.09
CA SER A 64 14.61 -22.60 5.29
C SER A 64 15.31 -21.65 4.34
N ASP A 65 15.42 -22.02 3.06
CA ASP A 65 15.47 -21.03 2.01
C ASP A 65 14.34 -20.06 2.37
N ASP A 66 14.70 -18.86 2.87
CA ASP A 66 13.78 -17.76 3.04
C ASP A 66 13.33 -17.34 1.63
N ALA A 67 12.41 -18.12 1.08
CA ALA A 67 11.75 -17.75 -0.15
C ALA A 67 11.02 -16.44 0.16
N ILE A 68 11.47 -15.34 -0.45
CA ILE A 68 10.85 -14.02 -0.35
C ILE A 68 9.37 -14.19 -0.66
N GLY A 69 8.52 -13.99 0.34
CA GLY A 69 7.08 -14.02 0.13
C GLY A 69 6.66 -12.82 -0.72
N ILE A 70 6.07 -13.10 -1.88
CA ILE A 70 5.61 -12.06 -2.82
C ILE A 70 4.09 -12.04 -2.84
N LEU A 71 3.52 -10.88 -2.52
CA LEU A 71 2.10 -10.59 -2.69
C LEU A 71 1.90 -9.65 -3.88
N VAL A 72 0.95 -9.95 -4.75
CA VAL A 72 0.52 -9.08 -5.83
C VAL A 72 -0.88 -8.57 -5.50
N ALA A 73 -0.93 -7.50 -4.71
CA ALA A 73 -2.16 -6.83 -4.32
C ALA A 73 -2.57 -5.81 -5.38
N TYR A 74 -3.83 -5.83 -5.80
CA TYR A 74 -4.29 -4.91 -6.83
C TYR A 74 -5.77 -4.55 -6.65
N PHE A 75 -6.11 -3.33 -7.04
CA PHE A 75 -7.47 -2.88 -7.22
C PHE A 75 -7.79 -2.74 -8.71
N THR A 76 -8.96 -3.18 -9.10
CA THR A 76 -9.49 -2.89 -10.43
C THR A 76 -10.99 -2.70 -10.41
N TYR A 77 -11.49 -1.76 -11.22
CA TYR A 77 -12.93 -1.50 -11.34
C TYR A 77 -13.71 -2.75 -11.74
N GLY A 78 -13.17 -3.56 -12.67
CA GLY A 78 -13.84 -4.74 -13.17
C GLY A 78 -14.24 -5.77 -12.11
N GLU A 79 -13.54 -5.81 -10.98
CA GLU A 79 -13.83 -6.71 -9.86
C GLU A 79 -14.62 -6.02 -8.74
N ASN A 80 -14.80 -4.71 -8.82
CA ASN A 80 -15.43 -3.86 -7.81
C ASN A 80 -16.75 -3.22 -8.26
N ALA A 81 -17.34 -3.69 -9.34
CA ALA A 81 -18.60 -3.16 -9.86
C ALA A 81 -19.55 -4.26 -10.31
N PRO A 82 -20.88 -4.08 -10.19
CA PRO A 82 -21.88 -4.99 -10.75
C PRO A 82 -21.92 -4.77 -12.27
N LEU A 83 -21.13 -5.53 -13.01
CA LEU A 83 -21.03 -5.34 -14.46
C LEU A 83 -22.33 -5.77 -15.14
N ALA A 84 -23.09 -4.79 -15.62
CA ALA A 84 -24.18 -5.02 -16.55
C ALA A 84 -23.65 -5.19 -17.98
N ASP A 85 -24.41 -5.85 -18.84
CA ASP A 85 -24.08 -5.95 -20.28
C ASP A 85 -23.91 -4.54 -20.87
N GLY A 86 -22.75 -4.29 -21.48
CA GLY A 86 -22.46 -3.04 -22.18
C GLY A 86 -21.86 -1.92 -21.31
N VAL A 87 -21.39 -2.22 -20.09
CA VAL A 87 -20.58 -1.26 -19.33
C VAL A 87 -19.32 -0.92 -20.10
N ASP A 88 -19.22 0.34 -20.51
CA ASP A 88 -18.02 0.91 -21.12
C ASP A 88 -17.16 1.53 -20.02
N ALA A 89 -16.18 0.78 -19.54
CA ALA A 89 -15.12 1.30 -18.71
C ALA A 89 -13.91 1.54 -19.62
N SER A 90 -13.87 2.66 -20.27
CA SER A 90 -12.77 3.04 -21.15
C SER A 90 -11.56 3.59 -20.36
N GLY A 91 -10.40 3.59 -21.00
CA GLY A 91 -9.17 4.14 -20.43
C GLY A 91 -8.50 3.21 -19.40
N SER A 92 -8.10 3.77 -18.26
CA SER A 92 -7.32 3.06 -17.24
C SER A 92 -8.08 1.94 -16.53
N ALA A 93 -9.41 2.00 -16.51
CA ALA A 93 -10.29 1.06 -15.82
C ALA A 93 -11.01 0.11 -16.76
N SER A 94 -10.54 -0.05 -18.01
CA SER A 94 -11.17 -0.93 -19.00
C SER A 94 -11.34 -2.35 -18.47
N ILE A 95 -12.50 -2.90 -18.73
CA ILE A 95 -12.84 -4.28 -18.39
C ILE A 95 -12.06 -5.23 -19.30
N GLN A 96 -11.52 -6.26 -18.69
CA GLN A 96 -10.80 -7.34 -19.33
C GLN A 96 -11.37 -8.70 -18.91
N TYR A 97 -11.08 -9.72 -19.70
CA TYR A 97 -11.47 -11.09 -19.39
C TYR A 97 -10.23 -11.96 -19.29
N ARG A 98 -10.15 -12.74 -18.21
CA ARG A 98 -9.15 -13.78 -18.06
C ARG A 98 -9.46 -14.98 -18.96
N ALA A 99 -8.50 -15.87 -19.12
CA ALA A 99 -8.65 -17.06 -19.96
C ALA A 99 -9.78 -18.01 -19.49
N ASP A 100 -10.09 -18.01 -18.20
CA ASP A 100 -11.18 -18.77 -17.60
C ASP A 100 -12.57 -18.11 -17.76
N GLY A 101 -12.61 -16.92 -18.37
CA GLY A 101 -13.82 -16.12 -18.58
C GLY A 101 -14.19 -15.24 -17.41
N SER A 102 -13.43 -15.23 -16.32
CA SER A 102 -13.66 -14.29 -15.22
C SER A 102 -13.35 -12.85 -15.66
N ILE A 103 -14.08 -11.92 -15.04
CA ILE A 103 -13.97 -10.50 -15.36
C ILE A 103 -12.92 -9.88 -14.43
N THR A 104 -12.09 -9.02 -15.00
CA THR A 104 -11.14 -8.17 -14.31
C THR A 104 -11.04 -6.81 -15.01
N GLY A 105 -9.98 -6.06 -14.78
CA GLY A 105 -9.65 -4.84 -15.54
C GLY A 105 -8.20 -4.84 -15.97
N ASN A 106 -7.78 -3.75 -16.60
CA ASN A 106 -6.40 -3.60 -17.08
C ASN A 106 -5.36 -3.87 -15.98
N THR A 107 -5.60 -3.36 -14.76
CA THR A 107 -4.68 -3.57 -13.62
C THR A 107 -4.61 -5.05 -13.23
N GLY A 108 -5.74 -5.76 -13.24
CA GLY A 108 -5.79 -7.18 -12.90
C GLY A 108 -5.04 -8.05 -13.92
N ILE A 109 -5.11 -7.73 -15.23
CA ILE A 109 -4.32 -8.44 -16.24
C ILE A 109 -2.81 -8.23 -16.05
N VAL A 110 -2.37 -7.02 -15.68
CA VAL A 110 -0.97 -6.76 -15.36
C VAL A 110 -0.56 -7.49 -14.07
N ALA A 111 -1.45 -7.54 -13.07
CA ALA A 111 -1.24 -8.31 -11.85
C ALA A 111 -1.05 -9.81 -12.12
N ASP A 112 -1.86 -10.38 -13.03
CA ASP A 112 -1.74 -11.77 -13.45
C ASP A 112 -0.35 -12.05 -14.08
N MET A 113 0.16 -11.15 -14.94
CA MET A 113 1.49 -11.24 -15.55
C MET A 113 2.61 -11.18 -14.51
N ILE A 114 2.50 -10.29 -13.53
CA ILE A 114 3.48 -10.16 -12.44
C ILE A 114 3.48 -11.44 -11.59
N ALA A 115 2.30 -11.93 -11.21
CA ALA A 115 2.18 -13.14 -10.40
C ALA A 115 2.72 -14.38 -11.13
N GLU A 116 2.47 -14.51 -12.45
CA GLU A 116 3.02 -15.58 -13.28
C GLU A 116 4.56 -15.52 -13.33
N ALA A 117 5.12 -14.32 -13.47
CA ALA A 117 6.57 -14.14 -13.63
C ALA A 117 7.35 -14.27 -12.30
N THR A 118 6.71 -13.97 -11.16
CA THR A 118 7.37 -13.96 -9.84
C THR A 118 7.00 -15.15 -8.96
N GLY A 119 5.95 -15.89 -9.31
CA GLY A 119 5.34 -16.89 -8.41
C GLY A 119 4.57 -16.26 -7.25
N GLY A 120 4.33 -14.94 -7.26
CA GLY A 120 3.63 -14.22 -6.21
C GLY A 120 2.15 -14.58 -6.08
N GLN A 121 1.61 -14.45 -4.88
CA GLN A 121 0.20 -14.67 -4.61
C GLN A 121 -0.63 -13.46 -5.02
N LEU A 122 -1.67 -13.69 -5.84
CA LEU A 122 -2.63 -12.66 -6.21
C LEU A 122 -3.57 -12.33 -5.05
N PHE A 123 -3.80 -11.03 -4.84
CA PHE A 123 -4.77 -10.52 -3.88
C PHE A 123 -5.58 -9.37 -4.49
N SER A 124 -6.87 -9.61 -4.76
CA SER A 124 -7.77 -8.56 -5.22
C SER A 124 -8.28 -7.72 -4.05
N ILE A 125 -8.04 -6.42 -4.11
CA ILE A 125 -8.57 -5.45 -3.15
C ILE A 125 -10.01 -5.16 -3.53
N LEU A 126 -10.94 -5.66 -2.72
CA LEU A 126 -12.38 -5.56 -2.93
C LEU A 126 -13.01 -4.64 -1.90
N THR A 127 -13.88 -3.74 -2.38
CA THR A 127 -14.68 -2.88 -1.53
C THR A 127 -15.97 -3.57 -1.09
N ALA A 128 -16.43 -3.31 0.13
CA ALA A 128 -17.69 -3.87 0.66
C ALA A 128 -18.89 -3.33 -0.12
N GLU A 129 -18.86 -2.05 -0.48
CA GLU A 129 -19.85 -1.44 -1.38
C GLU A 129 -19.26 -1.36 -2.79
N GLN A 130 -19.96 -1.94 -3.75
CA GLN A 130 -19.52 -1.92 -5.14
C GLN A 130 -19.64 -0.53 -5.76
N TYR A 131 -18.71 -0.17 -6.65
CA TYR A 131 -18.83 1.03 -7.46
C TYR A 131 -20.01 0.92 -8.44
N PRO A 132 -20.56 2.07 -8.89
CA PRO A 132 -21.64 2.07 -9.87
C PRO A 132 -21.29 1.33 -11.17
N ASP A 133 -22.32 0.84 -11.87
CA ASP A 133 -22.19 0.10 -13.12
C ASP A 133 -22.00 0.97 -14.36
N SER A 134 -21.87 2.28 -14.22
CA SER A 134 -21.68 3.20 -15.35
C SER A 134 -20.46 4.09 -15.14
N TYR A 135 -19.77 4.36 -16.25
CA TYR A 135 -18.55 5.18 -16.27
C TYR A 135 -18.73 6.54 -15.55
N ASN A 136 -19.78 7.30 -15.92
CA ASN A 136 -19.98 8.62 -15.34
C ASN A 136 -20.25 8.56 -13.82
N ALA A 137 -21.09 7.61 -13.38
CA ALA A 137 -21.39 7.48 -11.98
C ALA A 137 -20.16 7.01 -11.16
N THR A 138 -19.30 6.17 -11.75
CA THR A 138 -18.03 5.76 -11.12
C THR A 138 -17.05 6.91 -11.00
N ILE A 139 -16.96 7.75 -12.05
CA ILE A 139 -16.16 8.99 -11.99
C ILE A 139 -16.63 9.90 -10.86
N ASP A 140 -17.95 10.13 -10.75
CA ASP A 140 -18.55 10.98 -9.73
C ASP A 140 -18.31 10.40 -8.33
N ALA A 141 -18.48 9.08 -8.15
CA ALA A 141 -18.24 8.38 -6.89
C ALA A 141 -16.77 8.51 -6.45
N GLY A 142 -15.82 8.15 -7.31
CA GLY A 142 -14.38 8.25 -6.99
C GLY A 142 -13.92 9.68 -6.73
N GLN A 143 -14.51 10.67 -7.44
CA GLN A 143 -14.23 12.07 -7.16
C GLN A 143 -14.80 12.51 -5.81
N ALA A 144 -16.00 12.05 -5.45
CA ALA A 144 -16.63 12.36 -4.17
C ALA A 144 -15.84 11.75 -3.02
N GLU A 145 -15.41 10.50 -3.13
CA GLU A 145 -14.53 9.84 -2.15
C GLU A 145 -13.26 10.67 -1.93
N LYS A 146 -12.53 11.01 -3.00
CA LYS A 146 -11.29 11.77 -2.92
C LYS A 146 -11.50 13.16 -2.31
N ASN A 147 -12.54 13.88 -2.70
CA ASN A 147 -12.83 15.23 -2.20
C ASN A 147 -13.20 15.23 -0.71
N ASN A 148 -13.85 14.16 -0.24
CA ASN A 148 -14.30 14.02 1.15
C ASN A 148 -13.26 13.29 2.03
N GLY A 149 -12.21 12.71 1.45
CA GLY A 149 -11.27 11.84 2.15
C GLY A 149 -11.95 10.58 2.70
N THR A 150 -12.98 10.07 1.99
CA THR A 150 -13.70 8.87 2.41
C THR A 150 -12.89 7.64 2.06
N LEU A 151 -12.57 6.83 3.05
CA LEU A 151 -11.97 5.51 2.88
C LEU A 151 -13.10 4.47 2.77
N PRO A 152 -13.28 3.82 1.60
CA PRO A 152 -14.28 2.76 1.48
C PRO A 152 -13.87 1.55 2.33
N GLU A 153 -14.85 0.92 2.97
CA GLU A 153 -14.66 -0.34 3.68
C GLU A 153 -14.24 -1.43 2.70
N LEU A 154 -13.25 -2.25 3.08
CA LEU A 154 -12.81 -3.39 2.28
C LEU A 154 -13.58 -4.65 2.69
N SER A 155 -13.79 -5.56 1.73
CA SER A 155 -14.38 -6.87 1.95
C SER A 155 -13.39 -8.02 1.77
N SER A 156 -12.18 -7.73 1.24
CA SER A 156 -11.08 -8.67 1.15
C SER A 156 -9.98 -8.26 2.14
N HIS A 157 -9.45 -9.23 2.89
CA HIS A 157 -8.44 -9.00 3.91
C HIS A 157 -7.30 -10.00 3.80
N ILE A 158 -6.05 -9.54 4.01
CA ILE A 158 -4.87 -10.40 4.10
C ILE A 158 -4.85 -11.02 5.49
N GLU A 159 -4.81 -12.36 5.56
CA GLU A 159 -4.78 -13.05 6.85
C GLU A 159 -3.41 -13.01 7.51
N ASN A 160 -2.33 -13.15 6.72
CA ASN A 160 -0.95 -13.27 7.21
C ASN A 160 -0.02 -12.37 6.39
N LEU A 161 -0.05 -11.06 6.65
CA LEU A 161 0.83 -10.11 5.95
C LEU A 161 2.32 -10.38 6.24
N GLU A 162 2.62 -10.98 7.39
CA GLU A 162 3.98 -11.36 7.79
C GLU A 162 4.65 -12.36 6.85
N ASP A 163 3.88 -13.15 6.11
CA ASP A 163 4.41 -14.10 5.13
C ASP A 163 5.00 -13.46 3.88
N TYR A 164 4.84 -12.14 3.72
CA TYR A 164 5.25 -11.40 2.52
C TYR A 164 6.26 -10.31 2.87
N ASP A 165 7.39 -10.31 2.17
CA ASP A 165 8.40 -9.25 2.25
C ASP A 165 8.27 -8.22 1.13
N THR A 166 7.75 -8.66 -0.02
CA THR A 166 7.56 -7.84 -1.21
C THR A 166 6.09 -7.78 -1.61
N ILE A 167 5.58 -6.57 -1.71
CA ILE A 167 4.19 -6.27 -2.06
C ILE A 167 4.16 -5.51 -3.37
N PHE A 168 3.78 -6.15 -4.46
CA PHE A 168 3.38 -5.43 -5.66
C PHE A 168 2.02 -4.79 -5.40
N LEU A 169 1.92 -3.47 -5.62
CA LEU A 169 0.69 -2.72 -5.36
C LEU A 169 0.17 -2.08 -6.65
N GLY A 170 -0.90 -2.66 -7.18
CA GLY A 170 -1.48 -2.29 -8.46
C GLY A 170 -2.78 -1.50 -8.40
N PHE A 171 -2.90 -0.45 -9.23
CA PHE A 171 -4.12 0.35 -9.29
C PHE A 171 -4.26 1.10 -10.63
N PRO A 172 -5.50 1.41 -11.04
CA PRO A 172 -5.73 2.39 -12.11
C PRO A 172 -5.49 3.80 -11.56
N ASN A 173 -4.92 4.70 -12.38
CA ASN A 173 -4.83 6.11 -11.98
C ASN A 173 -6.22 6.74 -12.00
N TRP A 174 -6.71 7.13 -10.82
CA TRP A 174 -7.96 7.85 -10.64
C TRP A 174 -7.69 9.26 -10.08
N TRP A 175 -8.15 10.27 -10.79
CA TRP A 175 -8.05 11.66 -10.34
C TRP A 175 -6.62 12.10 -9.95
N TYR A 176 -5.65 11.74 -10.81
CA TYR A 176 -4.22 12.05 -10.61
C TYR A 176 -3.59 11.41 -9.37
N GLY A 177 -4.08 10.25 -8.95
CA GLY A 177 -3.57 9.49 -7.82
C GLY A 177 -4.15 8.08 -7.77
N MET A 178 -4.24 7.54 -6.58
CA MET A 178 -4.81 6.22 -6.33
C MET A 178 -6.33 6.31 -6.08
N PRO A 179 -7.11 5.25 -6.42
CA PRO A 179 -8.45 5.06 -5.88
C PRO A 179 -8.45 5.04 -4.35
N MET A 180 -9.51 5.55 -3.72
CA MET A 180 -9.57 5.61 -2.25
C MET A 180 -9.52 4.22 -1.58
N ALA A 181 -9.90 3.15 -2.27
CA ALA A 181 -9.74 1.77 -1.82
C ALA A 181 -8.25 1.38 -1.57
N ILE A 182 -7.30 1.97 -2.32
CA ILE A 182 -5.87 1.76 -2.06
C ILE A 182 -5.43 2.45 -0.77
N TYR A 183 -5.96 3.63 -0.46
CA TYR A 183 -5.69 4.28 0.83
C TYR A 183 -6.30 3.49 1.99
N SER A 184 -7.51 2.90 1.80
CA SER A 184 -8.08 1.97 2.79
C SER A 184 -7.17 0.77 3.04
N PHE A 185 -6.62 0.19 1.98
CA PHE A 185 -5.69 -0.93 2.07
C PHE A 185 -4.39 -0.56 2.78
N LEU A 186 -3.80 0.60 2.49
CA LEU A 186 -2.61 1.08 3.18
C LEU A 186 -2.88 1.44 4.66
N ASP A 187 -4.08 1.95 4.98
CA ASP A 187 -4.47 2.28 6.36
C ASP A 187 -4.75 1.03 7.22
N GLU A 188 -5.11 -0.10 6.59
CA GLU A 188 -5.46 -1.34 7.29
C GLU A 188 -4.25 -2.13 7.79
N TYR A 189 -3.09 -2.02 7.12
CA TYR A 189 -1.92 -2.86 7.39
C TYR A 189 -0.67 -2.03 7.70
N ASP A 190 0.24 -2.61 8.48
CA ASP A 190 1.58 -2.07 8.74
C ASP A 190 2.60 -2.69 7.77
N PHE A 191 3.04 -1.90 6.79
CA PHE A 191 4.05 -2.31 5.81
C PHE A 191 5.49 -1.97 6.24
N SER A 192 5.73 -1.61 7.50
CA SER A 192 7.06 -1.32 8.01
C SER A 192 8.05 -2.48 7.78
N GLY A 193 9.19 -2.17 7.20
CA GLY A 193 10.23 -3.15 6.85
C GLY A 193 9.98 -3.93 5.56
N LYS A 194 8.82 -3.75 4.91
CA LYS A 194 8.49 -4.42 3.65
C LYS A 194 8.89 -3.57 2.44
N THR A 195 8.96 -4.22 1.29
CA THR A 195 9.19 -3.56 0.00
C THR A 195 7.87 -3.42 -0.74
N ILE A 196 7.48 -2.19 -1.10
CA ILE A 196 6.32 -1.92 -1.94
C ILE A 196 6.81 -1.62 -3.36
N VAL A 197 6.27 -2.34 -4.33
CA VAL A 197 6.60 -2.23 -5.75
C VAL A 197 5.35 -1.82 -6.52
N PRO A 198 5.13 -0.52 -6.76
CA PRO A 198 3.88 -0.05 -7.34
C PRO A 198 3.82 -0.30 -8.85
N PHE A 199 2.61 -0.60 -9.34
CA PHE A 199 2.32 -0.60 -10.76
C PHE A 199 0.98 0.08 -11.05
N VAL A 200 0.93 0.84 -12.15
CA VAL A 200 -0.24 1.66 -12.46
C VAL A 200 -0.69 1.45 -13.90
N THR A 201 -2.00 1.37 -14.10
CA THR A 201 -2.60 1.50 -15.42
C THR A 201 -3.24 2.87 -15.58
N SER A 202 -3.01 3.54 -16.70
CA SER A 202 -3.52 4.90 -16.89
C SER A 202 -3.89 5.20 -18.33
N GLY A 203 -4.71 6.19 -18.55
CA GLY A 203 -5.00 6.75 -19.87
C GLY A 203 -3.89 7.67 -20.41
N GLY A 204 -2.69 7.67 -19.78
CA GLY A 204 -1.54 8.49 -20.18
C GLY A 204 -0.98 9.39 -19.07
N SER A 205 -1.59 9.38 -17.88
CA SER A 205 -1.14 10.19 -16.73
C SER A 205 -0.06 9.52 -15.87
N GLY A 206 0.24 8.23 -16.12
CA GLY A 206 1.20 7.47 -15.31
C GLY A 206 0.80 7.43 -13.84
N PHE A 207 1.80 7.48 -12.95
CA PHE A 207 1.57 7.50 -11.51
C PHE A 207 1.01 8.82 -10.98
N SER A 208 1.23 9.93 -11.69
CA SER A 208 0.92 11.28 -11.16
C SER A 208 1.53 11.47 -9.76
N ASN A 209 0.71 11.62 -8.72
CA ASN A 209 1.17 11.82 -7.34
C ASN A 209 1.32 10.52 -6.54
N ALA A 210 0.89 9.37 -7.08
CA ALA A 210 0.70 8.14 -6.32
C ALA A 210 1.95 7.64 -5.60
N ILE A 211 3.14 7.74 -6.21
CA ILE A 211 4.39 7.30 -5.56
C ILE A 211 4.62 8.08 -4.26
N SER A 212 4.56 9.41 -4.32
CA SER A 212 4.75 10.22 -3.12
C SER A 212 3.64 10.05 -2.09
N GLU A 213 2.42 9.70 -2.53
CA GLU A 213 1.30 9.39 -1.64
C GLU A 213 1.54 8.05 -0.91
N ILE A 214 2.08 7.02 -1.58
CA ILE A 214 2.48 5.74 -0.96
C ILE A 214 3.63 5.97 0.04
N GLU A 215 4.69 6.67 -0.36
CA GLU A 215 5.83 6.98 0.53
C GLU A 215 5.42 7.75 1.79
N ASN A 216 4.43 8.64 1.68
CA ASN A 216 3.90 9.38 2.82
C ASN A 216 2.98 8.52 3.72
N ALA A 217 2.21 7.61 3.15
CA ALA A 217 1.36 6.70 3.89
C ALA A 217 2.19 5.64 4.64
N GLU A 218 3.25 5.14 3.99
CA GLU A 218 4.06 4.04 4.49
C GLU A 218 5.54 4.44 4.67
N PRO A 219 5.86 5.34 5.59
CA PRO A 219 7.23 5.83 5.76
C PRO A 219 8.20 4.76 6.30
N GLY A 220 7.69 3.63 6.78
CA GLY A 220 8.45 2.49 7.25
C GLY A 220 8.77 1.46 6.16
N ALA A 221 8.13 1.56 5.00
CA ALA A 221 8.36 0.68 3.85
C ALA A 221 9.42 1.23 2.91
N THR A 222 10.01 0.34 2.10
CA THR A 222 10.84 0.72 0.97
C THR A 222 10.00 0.72 -0.31
N VAL A 223 9.85 1.88 -0.95
CA VAL A 223 9.11 1.98 -2.22
C VAL A 223 10.09 1.94 -3.37
N LEU A 224 9.95 0.95 -4.26
CA LEU A 224 10.80 0.78 -5.43
C LEU A 224 10.25 1.54 -6.66
N GLU A 225 11.07 1.57 -7.73
CA GLU A 225 10.64 2.12 -9.01
C GLU A 225 9.47 1.30 -9.58
N GLY A 226 8.39 2.01 -9.89
CA GLY A 226 7.15 1.40 -10.33
C GLY A 226 7.03 1.27 -11.83
N LEU A 227 6.14 0.35 -12.28
CA LEU A 227 5.79 0.16 -13.69
C LEU A 227 4.51 0.94 -14.06
N SER A 228 4.58 1.74 -15.11
CA SER A 228 3.41 2.46 -15.64
C SER A 228 3.00 1.94 -17.01
N ILE A 229 1.83 1.34 -17.11
CA ILE A 229 1.27 0.77 -18.34
C ILE A 229 0.10 1.64 -18.84
N GLY A 230 0.12 1.95 -20.13
CA GLY A 230 -1.03 2.55 -20.81
C GLY A 230 -2.21 1.58 -20.86
N GLY A 231 -3.43 2.05 -20.53
CA GLY A 231 -4.61 1.18 -20.49
C GLY A 231 -4.86 0.41 -21.80
N GLY A 232 -4.54 1.00 -22.96
CA GLY A 232 -4.64 0.33 -24.24
C GLY A 232 -3.58 -0.75 -24.51
N SER A 233 -2.53 -0.83 -23.69
CA SER A 233 -1.41 -1.78 -23.82
C SER A 233 -1.44 -2.88 -22.75
N ALA A 234 -2.32 -2.79 -21.76
CA ALA A 234 -2.31 -3.70 -20.62
C ALA A 234 -2.36 -5.18 -21.00
N ALA A 235 -3.21 -5.54 -21.97
CA ALA A 235 -3.34 -6.93 -22.44
C ALA A 235 -2.10 -7.47 -23.20
N SER A 236 -1.14 -6.62 -23.53
CA SER A 236 0.09 -6.97 -24.26
C SER A 236 1.36 -6.52 -23.55
N ALA A 237 1.28 -6.29 -22.24
CA ALA A 237 2.39 -5.73 -21.44
C ALA A 237 3.37 -6.81 -20.94
N GLN A 238 3.31 -8.04 -21.43
CA GLN A 238 4.12 -9.15 -20.93
C GLN A 238 5.63 -8.86 -20.99
N ASP A 239 6.10 -8.32 -22.12
CA ASP A 239 7.52 -7.99 -22.28
C ASP A 239 7.94 -6.82 -21.39
N ASP A 240 7.10 -5.77 -21.26
CA ASP A 240 7.35 -4.63 -20.38
C ASP A 240 7.42 -5.07 -18.91
N VAL A 241 6.55 -5.98 -18.48
CA VAL A 241 6.56 -6.58 -17.14
C VAL A 241 7.84 -7.39 -16.91
N ALA A 242 8.20 -8.26 -17.88
CA ALA A 242 9.38 -9.11 -17.76
C ALA A 242 10.68 -8.28 -17.66
N ASP A 243 10.83 -7.26 -18.51
CA ASP A 243 11.99 -6.37 -18.50
C ASP A 243 12.08 -5.60 -17.19
N TRP A 244 10.97 -5.05 -16.71
CA TRP A 244 10.92 -4.34 -15.43
C TRP A 244 11.27 -5.22 -14.23
N LEU A 245 10.73 -6.45 -14.16
CA LEU A 245 11.05 -7.40 -13.08
C LEU A 245 12.53 -7.82 -13.12
N ALA A 246 13.11 -7.97 -14.32
CA ALA A 246 14.53 -8.25 -14.47
C ALA A 246 15.41 -7.09 -13.97
N ASP A 247 15.03 -5.85 -14.27
CA ASP A 247 15.73 -4.64 -13.80
C ASP A 247 15.70 -4.51 -12.27
N LEU A 248 14.59 -4.94 -11.64
CA LEU A 248 14.45 -4.98 -10.18
C LEU A 248 15.14 -6.20 -9.53
N GLY A 249 15.56 -7.21 -10.32
CA GLY A 249 16.09 -8.47 -9.81
C GLY A 249 15.03 -9.35 -9.13
N LEU A 250 13.76 -9.20 -9.53
CA LEU A 250 12.59 -9.92 -9.01
C LEU A 250 11.99 -10.91 -10.02
N ALA A 251 12.62 -11.12 -11.17
CA ALA A 251 12.25 -12.18 -12.11
C ALA A 251 12.56 -13.55 -11.49
N GLY A 252 11.57 -14.47 -11.46
CA GLY A 252 11.70 -15.84 -10.96
C GLY A 252 12.30 -16.81 -11.99
#